data_0630ee82d2d84ef9dae01691b5f78cd1
#
_entry.id   0630ee82d2d84ef9dae01691b5f78cd1
#
_cell.length_a   1.000
_cell.length_b   1.000
_cell.length_c   1.000
_cell.angle_alpha   90.00
_cell.angle_beta   90.00
_cell.angle_gamma   90.00
#
_symmetry.space_group_name_H-M   'P 1'
#
loop_
_entity.id
_entity.type
_entity.pdbx_description
1 polymer ?
#
loop_
_entity_poly.entity_id
_entity_poly.type
_entity_poly.pdbx_seq_one_letter_code
_entity_poly.pdbx_strand_id
1 'polypeptide(L)'
;WIGAGLGLALGGPLGALFGLFIGSMFDNIQTIAIPSDGGPIPPGQTGRGDFTFSLTVLATAVMKADGRIMRSELDYVKTFLIRNFGIEATREAMQMIKELSTRDIPVDDVCQQIRFQMPEASKVQLLYFLFGIAKADGTVSTAEIGLLENISNRLGIDHVTFMSVKSMYYDDIESAYQVLGIDSSASNEEIKKAYRKIAMENHPD
;
A
#
# COMPACT_ATOMS: atom_id res chain seq x y z
N TRP A 1 0.38 -21.02 17.09
CA TRP A 1 1.75 -20.47 17.30
C TRP A 1 2.83 -21.22 16.49
N ILE A 2 2.63 -22.50 16.17
CA ILE A 2 3.59 -23.31 15.41
C ILE A 2 3.77 -22.75 13.98
N GLY A 3 2.71 -22.28 13.32
CA GLY A 3 2.77 -21.71 11.98
C GLY A 3 3.63 -20.45 11.87
N ALA A 4 3.55 -19.55 12.89
CA ALA A 4 4.36 -18.33 12.91
C ALA A 4 5.85 -18.63 13.11
N GLY A 5 6.18 -19.60 13.98
CA GLY A 5 7.57 -20.00 14.21
C GLY A 5 8.22 -20.61 12.98
N LEU A 6 7.51 -21.47 12.25
CA LEU A 6 8.01 -22.05 11.01
C LEU A 6 8.13 -21.00 9.88
N GLY A 7 7.14 -20.12 9.77
CA GLY A 7 7.14 -19.02 8.80
C GLY A 7 8.30 -18.04 9.02
N LEU A 8 8.61 -17.70 10.28
CA LEU A 8 9.74 -16.83 10.62
C LEU A 8 11.08 -17.45 10.24
N ALA A 9 11.25 -18.76 10.49
CA ALA A 9 12.49 -19.48 10.19
C ALA A 9 12.79 -19.59 8.70
N LEU A 10 11.76 -19.64 7.84
CA LEU A 10 11.90 -19.85 6.41
C LEU A 10 11.71 -18.57 5.57
N GLY A 11 10.98 -17.58 6.06
CA GLY A 11 10.56 -16.43 5.28
C GLY A 11 10.65 -15.08 5.99
N GLY A 12 11.30 -14.98 7.15
CA GLY A 12 11.43 -13.72 7.89
C GLY A 12 10.07 -13.15 8.36
N PRO A 13 9.93 -11.82 8.55
CA PRO A 13 8.70 -11.19 9.05
C PRO A 13 7.46 -11.46 8.21
N LEU A 14 7.60 -11.41 6.87
CA LEU A 14 6.51 -11.76 5.95
C LEU A 14 6.13 -13.23 6.06
N GLY A 15 7.13 -14.12 6.17
CA GLY A 15 6.89 -15.56 6.39
C GLY A 15 6.20 -15.83 7.71
N ALA A 16 6.51 -15.07 8.77
CA ALA A 16 5.82 -15.17 10.06
C ALA A 16 4.35 -14.76 9.95
N LEU A 17 4.05 -13.65 9.28
CA LEU A 17 2.68 -13.20 9.01
C LEU A 17 1.92 -14.19 8.16
N PHE A 18 2.56 -14.72 7.10
CA PHE A 18 1.98 -15.76 6.25
C PHE A 18 1.69 -17.04 7.03
N GLY A 19 2.64 -17.49 7.85
CA GLY A 19 2.47 -18.67 8.71
C GLY A 19 1.36 -18.51 9.74
N LEU A 20 1.17 -17.30 10.28
CA LEU A 20 0.03 -16.99 11.16
C LEU A 20 -1.29 -17.03 10.38
N PHE A 21 -1.32 -16.49 9.16
CA PHE A 21 -2.50 -16.49 8.31
C PHE A 21 -2.92 -17.92 7.94
N ILE A 22 -1.98 -18.71 7.43
CA ILE A 22 -2.20 -20.13 7.12
C ILE A 22 -2.62 -20.88 8.39
N GLY A 23 -1.93 -20.68 9.52
CA GLY A 23 -2.26 -21.35 10.79
C GLY A 23 -3.68 -21.05 11.26
N SER A 24 -4.17 -19.82 11.11
CA SER A 24 -5.54 -19.44 11.49
C SER A 24 -6.59 -20.04 10.56
N MET A 25 -6.29 -20.24 9.28
CA MET A 25 -7.18 -20.97 8.37
C MET A 25 -7.32 -22.45 8.74
N PHE A 26 -6.22 -23.08 9.22
CA PHE A 26 -6.24 -24.49 9.62
C PHE A 26 -6.93 -24.75 10.97
N ASP A 27 -6.99 -23.79 11.88
CA ASP A 27 -7.75 -23.93 13.14
C ASP A 27 -9.26 -24.11 12.89
N ASN A 28 -9.74 -23.73 11.71
CA ASN A 28 -11.16 -23.91 11.29
C ASN A 28 -11.41 -25.11 10.36
N ILE A 29 -10.38 -25.80 9.89
CA ILE A 29 -10.50 -26.94 8.99
C ILE A 29 -9.86 -28.16 9.64
N GLN A 30 -10.68 -29.09 10.11
CA GLN A 30 -10.21 -30.42 10.49
C GLN A 30 -9.57 -31.12 9.28
N THR A 31 -8.27 -31.38 9.43
CA THR A 31 -7.50 -32.34 8.63
C THR A 31 -7.49 -32.18 7.10
N ILE A 32 -6.63 -31.29 6.61
CA ILE A 32 -5.96 -31.56 5.34
C ILE A 32 -4.54 -31.97 5.70
N ALA A 33 -4.19 -33.24 5.39
CA ALA A 33 -2.85 -33.76 5.58
C ALA A 33 -1.88 -32.99 4.69
N ILE A 34 -0.97 -32.23 5.30
CA ILE A 34 0.19 -31.66 4.60
C ILE A 34 1.08 -32.84 4.23
N PRO A 35 1.44 -33.04 2.96
CA PRO A 35 2.47 -34.01 2.63
C PRO A 35 3.75 -33.68 3.38
N SER A 36 4.21 -34.60 4.21
CA SER A 36 5.44 -34.48 5.02
C SER A 36 6.70 -34.64 4.16
N ASP A 37 6.73 -34.05 2.99
CA ASP A 37 7.94 -34.01 2.18
C ASP A 37 8.50 -32.58 2.23
N GLY A 38 9.40 -32.37 3.20
CA GLY A 38 10.10 -31.10 3.45
C GLY A 38 11.08 -30.73 2.33
N GLY A 39 10.64 -30.81 1.09
CA GLY A 39 11.38 -30.30 -0.05
C GLY A 39 11.30 -28.76 -0.07
N PRO A 40 12.42 -28.08 -0.41
CA PRO A 40 12.40 -26.64 -0.61
C PRO A 40 11.40 -26.28 -1.72
N ILE A 41 10.53 -25.30 -1.46
CA ILE A 41 9.60 -24.75 -2.45
C ILE A 41 10.47 -24.26 -3.64
N PRO A 42 10.20 -24.72 -4.89
CA PRO A 42 11.01 -24.32 -6.02
C PRO A 42 11.00 -22.80 -6.20
N PRO A 43 12.16 -22.14 -6.35
CA PRO A 43 12.22 -20.72 -6.65
C PRO A 43 11.65 -20.50 -8.06
N GLY A 44 10.44 -19.94 -8.16
CA GLY A 44 9.77 -19.63 -9.43
C GLY A 44 8.23 -19.62 -9.40
N GLN A 45 7.60 -20.24 -8.40
CA GLN A 45 6.13 -20.14 -8.22
C GLN A 45 5.73 -19.07 -7.19
N THR A 46 6.65 -18.53 -6.45
CA THR A 46 6.45 -17.60 -5.34
C THR A 46 6.24 -16.15 -5.77
N GLY A 47 6.76 -15.70 -6.92
CA GLY A 47 6.83 -14.28 -7.24
C GLY A 47 5.49 -13.54 -7.28
N ARG A 48 4.40 -14.15 -7.75
CA ARG A 48 3.09 -13.50 -7.85
C ARG A 48 2.31 -13.57 -6.53
N GLY A 49 2.41 -14.69 -5.83
CA GLY A 49 1.81 -14.89 -4.49
C GLY A 49 2.48 -13.99 -3.45
N ASP A 50 3.80 -13.95 -3.44
CA ASP A 50 4.59 -13.13 -2.52
C ASP A 50 4.35 -11.63 -2.75
N PHE A 51 4.18 -11.20 -4.01
CA PHE A 51 3.83 -9.82 -4.33
C PHE A 51 2.44 -9.46 -3.80
N THR A 52 1.42 -10.28 -4.07
CA THR A 52 0.04 -10.05 -3.60
C THR A 52 -0.02 -10.05 -2.08
N PHE A 53 0.73 -10.93 -1.43
CA PHE A 53 0.84 -10.99 0.02
C PHE A 53 1.45 -9.71 0.59
N SER A 54 2.62 -9.29 0.09
CA SER A 54 3.30 -8.07 0.53
C SER A 54 2.44 -6.82 0.33
N LEU A 55 1.77 -6.74 -0.82
CA LEU A 55 0.84 -5.68 -1.17
C LEU A 55 -0.34 -5.63 -0.18
N THR A 56 -0.91 -6.79 0.19
CA THR A 56 -2.02 -6.88 1.15
C THR A 56 -1.60 -6.47 2.56
N VAL A 57 -0.40 -6.88 3.00
CA VAL A 57 0.14 -6.52 4.32
C VAL A 57 0.33 -5.00 4.43
N LEU A 58 1.01 -4.37 3.47
CA LEU A 58 1.24 -2.92 3.49
C LEU A 58 -0.05 -2.12 3.25
N ALA A 59 -0.96 -2.61 2.40
CA ALA A 59 -2.29 -2.01 2.24
C ALA A 59 -3.03 -1.95 3.58
N THR A 60 -2.99 -3.05 4.35
CA THR A 60 -3.63 -3.10 5.67
C THR A 60 -2.97 -2.12 6.65
N ALA A 61 -1.65 -1.98 6.60
CA ALA A 61 -0.93 -1.03 7.44
C ALA A 61 -1.34 0.43 7.14
N VAL A 62 -1.46 0.79 5.85
CA VAL A 62 -1.90 2.14 5.43
C VAL A 62 -3.34 2.39 5.87
N MET A 63 -4.28 1.47 5.60
CA MET A 63 -5.67 1.59 6.04
C MET A 63 -5.85 1.72 7.57
N LYS A 64 -4.85 1.27 8.35
CA LYS A 64 -4.87 1.37 9.83
C LYS A 64 -4.18 2.62 10.37
N ALA A 65 -3.53 3.41 9.54
CA ALA A 65 -2.64 4.49 9.98
C ALA A 65 -3.35 5.55 10.82
N ASP A 66 -4.60 5.83 10.56
CA ASP A 66 -5.45 6.77 11.31
C ASP A 66 -6.29 6.10 12.42
N GLY A 67 -6.13 4.78 12.61
CA GLY A 67 -6.83 3.96 13.61
C GLY A 67 -8.19 3.42 13.15
N ARG A 68 -8.62 3.69 11.93
CA ARG A 68 -9.89 3.19 11.36
C ARG A 68 -9.72 2.79 9.90
N ILE A 69 -10.22 1.61 9.56
CA ILE A 69 -10.28 1.16 8.16
C ILE A 69 -11.59 1.66 7.55
N MET A 70 -11.50 2.51 6.54
CA MET A 70 -12.66 3.06 5.86
C MET A 70 -13.18 2.09 4.79
N ARG A 71 -14.51 2.16 4.54
CA ARG A 71 -15.13 1.31 3.52
C ARG A 71 -14.63 1.64 2.11
N SER A 72 -14.41 2.91 1.82
CA SER A 72 -13.85 3.40 0.54
C SER A 72 -12.48 2.78 0.24
N GLU A 73 -11.60 2.70 1.24
CA GLU A 73 -10.29 2.07 1.11
C GLU A 73 -10.40 0.57 0.85
N LEU A 74 -11.26 -0.13 1.59
CA LEU A 74 -11.52 -1.56 1.36
C LEU A 74 -12.09 -1.82 -0.04
N ASP A 75 -13.01 -1.00 -0.51
CA ASP A 75 -13.60 -1.12 -1.84
C ASP A 75 -12.56 -0.82 -2.94
N TYR A 76 -11.65 0.14 -2.71
CA TYR A 76 -10.52 0.42 -3.60
C TYR A 76 -9.59 -0.79 -3.70
N VAL A 77 -9.13 -1.30 -2.56
CA VAL A 77 -8.25 -2.49 -2.50
C VAL A 77 -8.91 -3.69 -3.17
N LYS A 78 -10.16 -3.96 -2.85
CA LYS A 78 -10.93 -5.07 -3.44
C LYS A 78 -11.03 -4.94 -4.96
N THR A 79 -11.37 -3.75 -5.47
CA THR A 79 -11.49 -3.49 -6.91
C THR A 79 -10.15 -3.68 -7.62
N PHE A 80 -9.07 -3.17 -7.03
CA PHE A 80 -7.73 -3.35 -7.54
C PHE A 80 -7.32 -4.81 -7.60
N LEU A 81 -7.55 -5.57 -6.53
CA LEU A 81 -7.20 -6.99 -6.43
C LEU A 81 -8.00 -7.84 -7.43
N ILE A 82 -9.31 -7.62 -7.57
CA ILE A 82 -10.12 -8.34 -8.55
C ILE A 82 -9.59 -8.11 -9.97
N ARG A 83 -9.27 -6.87 -10.30
CA ARG A 83 -8.82 -6.50 -11.64
C ARG A 83 -7.46 -7.09 -12.01
N ASN A 84 -6.54 -7.18 -11.05
CA ASN A 84 -5.15 -7.58 -11.32
C ASN A 84 -4.86 -9.05 -10.98
N PHE A 85 -5.58 -9.65 -10.02
CA PHE A 85 -5.29 -10.98 -9.49
C PHE A 85 -6.48 -11.95 -9.57
N GLY A 86 -7.69 -11.45 -9.86
CA GLY A 86 -8.90 -12.24 -9.95
C GLY A 86 -9.62 -12.44 -8.62
N ILE A 87 -10.79 -13.10 -8.67
CA ILE A 87 -11.74 -13.19 -7.55
C ILE A 87 -11.18 -14.05 -6.40
N GLU A 88 -10.54 -15.18 -6.70
CA GLU A 88 -10.05 -16.12 -5.68
C GLU A 88 -8.92 -15.49 -4.85
N ALA A 89 -7.89 -14.93 -5.50
CA ALA A 89 -6.81 -14.23 -4.81
C ALA A 89 -7.33 -13.03 -4.00
N THR A 90 -8.38 -12.36 -4.49
CA THR A 90 -9.02 -11.26 -3.75
C THR A 90 -9.73 -11.77 -2.50
N ARG A 91 -10.40 -12.91 -2.56
CA ARG A 91 -11.06 -13.50 -1.39
C ARG A 91 -10.06 -13.81 -0.28
N GLU A 92 -8.93 -14.42 -0.63
CA GLU A 92 -7.84 -14.71 0.30
C GLU A 92 -7.24 -13.43 0.89
N ALA A 93 -6.95 -12.43 0.06
CA ALA A 93 -6.43 -11.15 0.49
C ALA A 93 -7.40 -10.40 1.44
N MET A 94 -8.70 -10.39 1.16
CA MET A 94 -9.71 -9.76 2.03
C MET A 94 -9.83 -10.47 3.38
N GLN A 95 -9.68 -11.80 3.42
CA GLN A 95 -9.61 -12.53 4.67
C GLN A 95 -8.35 -12.17 5.46
N MET A 96 -7.20 -12.07 4.79
CA MET A 96 -5.95 -11.64 5.40
C MET A 96 -6.04 -10.23 5.98
N ILE A 97 -6.63 -9.27 5.24
CA ILE A 97 -6.86 -7.90 5.74
C ILE A 97 -7.66 -7.94 7.04
N LYS A 98 -8.74 -8.74 7.09
CA LYS A 98 -9.56 -8.88 8.30
C LYS A 98 -8.75 -9.37 9.50
N GLU A 99 -7.85 -10.34 9.30
CA GLU A 99 -7.01 -10.86 10.39
C GLU A 99 -5.91 -9.88 10.80
N LEU A 100 -5.25 -9.23 9.82
CA LEU A 100 -4.20 -8.25 10.06
C LEU A 100 -4.76 -6.95 10.67
N SER A 101 -6.04 -6.63 10.47
CA SER A 101 -6.66 -5.42 11.04
C SER A 101 -6.64 -5.39 12.56
N THR A 102 -6.60 -6.56 13.20
CA THR A 102 -6.58 -6.70 14.67
C THR A 102 -5.18 -6.90 15.25
N ARG A 103 -4.15 -6.92 14.42
CA ARG A 103 -2.75 -7.20 14.81
C ARG A 103 -1.85 -6.03 14.51
N ASP A 104 -0.74 -5.92 15.24
CA ASP A 104 0.33 -4.99 14.88
C ASP A 104 1.11 -5.53 13.69
N ILE A 105 1.37 -4.66 12.73
CA ILE A 105 2.13 -4.97 11.52
C ILE A 105 3.52 -4.38 11.68
N PRO A 106 4.60 -5.19 11.69
CA PRO A 106 5.97 -4.71 11.76
C PRO A 106 6.39 -4.13 10.39
N VAL A 107 5.90 -2.94 10.08
CA VAL A 107 6.04 -2.30 8.75
C VAL A 107 7.50 -2.18 8.33
N ASP A 108 8.38 -1.80 9.25
CA ASP A 108 9.82 -1.62 8.97
C ASP A 108 10.48 -2.92 8.52
N ASP A 109 10.21 -4.02 9.23
CA ASP A 109 10.78 -5.34 8.91
C ASP A 109 10.21 -5.89 7.60
N VAL A 110 8.91 -5.69 7.38
CA VAL A 110 8.22 -6.09 6.14
C VAL A 110 8.80 -5.31 4.94
N CYS A 111 8.95 -4.00 5.06
CA CYS A 111 9.54 -3.17 4.01
C CYS A 111 10.99 -3.57 3.71
N GLN A 112 11.79 -3.85 4.74
CA GLN A 112 13.17 -4.28 4.56
C GLN A 112 13.25 -5.60 3.78
N GLN A 113 12.37 -6.56 4.07
CA GLN A 113 12.31 -7.82 3.33
C GLN A 113 11.88 -7.60 1.88
N ILE A 114 10.84 -6.79 1.64
CA ILE A 114 10.37 -6.43 0.29
C ILE A 114 11.47 -5.74 -0.51
N ARG A 115 12.25 -4.86 0.12
CA ARG A 115 13.34 -4.11 -0.51
C ARG A 115 14.34 -5.01 -1.24
N PHE A 116 14.68 -6.16 -0.65
CA PHE A 116 15.65 -7.10 -1.21
C PHE A 116 15.04 -8.05 -2.25
N GLN A 117 13.74 -8.30 -2.18
CA GLN A 117 13.07 -9.30 -3.02
C GLN A 117 12.37 -8.69 -4.25
N MET A 118 12.04 -7.38 -4.20
CA MET A 118 11.21 -6.74 -5.20
C MET A 118 12.03 -5.81 -6.11
N PRO A 119 11.82 -5.88 -7.46
CA PRO A 119 12.41 -4.94 -8.41
C PRO A 119 11.97 -3.50 -8.14
N GLU A 120 12.82 -2.51 -8.45
CA GLU A 120 12.53 -1.08 -8.24
C GLU A 120 11.20 -0.63 -8.87
N ALA A 121 10.93 -1.01 -10.12
CA ALA A 121 9.67 -0.67 -10.79
C ALA A 121 8.45 -1.19 -10.03
N SER A 122 8.53 -2.37 -9.42
CA SER A 122 7.43 -2.94 -8.63
C SER A 122 7.25 -2.23 -7.30
N LYS A 123 8.33 -1.74 -6.67
CA LYS A 123 8.25 -0.91 -5.44
C LYS A 123 7.53 0.41 -5.71
N VAL A 124 7.83 1.05 -6.84
CA VAL A 124 7.17 2.29 -7.25
C VAL A 124 5.68 2.03 -7.54
N GLN A 125 5.34 0.93 -8.23
CA GLN A 125 3.94 0.54 -8.44
C GLN A 125 3.20 0.27 -7.11
N LEU A 126 3.87 -0.38 -6.16
CA LEU A 126 3.33 -0.58 -4.81
C LEU A 126 3.06 0.77 -4.13
N LEU A 127 3.97 1.73 -4.23
CA LEU A 127 3.78 3.07 -3.68
C LEU A 127 2.57 3.78 -4.29
N TYR A 128 2.39 3.73 -5.63
CA TYR A 128 1.19 4.24 -6.30
C TYR A 128 -0.10 3.62 -5.74
N PHE A 129 -0.10 2.32 -5.57
CA PHE A 129 -1.26 1.62 -5.02
C PHE A 129 -1.57 2.07 -3.59
N LEU A 130 -0.55 2.21 -2.73
CA LEU A 130 -0.72 2.64 -1.34
C LEU A 130 -1.23 4.09 -1.23
N PHE A 131 -0.74 5.01 -2.09
CA PHE A 131 -1.31 6.37 -2.19
C PHE A 131 -2.76 6.35 -2.67
N GLY A 132 -3.11 5.45 -3.61
CA GLY A 132 -4.48 5.27 -4.07
C GLY A 132 -5.43 4.83 -2.95
N ILE A 133 -4.96 3.99 -2.01
CA ILE A 133 -5.72 3.62 -0.82
C ILE A 133 -5.97 4.85 0.05
N ALA A 134 -4.91 5.55 0.44
CA ALA A 134 -4.99 6.73 1.28
C ALA A 134 -5.89 7.83 0.69
N LYS A 135 -5.99 7.95 -0.65
CA LYS A 135 -6.86 8.92 -1.33
C LYS A 135 -8.30 8.42 -1.54
N ALA A 136 -8.61 7.16 -1.25
CA ALA A 136 -9.89 6.53 -1.60
C ALA A 136 -11.13 7.18 -0.94
N ASP A 137 -10.96 7.86 0.17
CA ASP A 137 -12.01 8.64 0.85
C ASP A 137 -12.05 10.12 0.43
N GLY A 138 -11.09 10.55 -0.43
CA GLY A 138 -10.95 11.93 -0.92
C GLY A 138 -9.96 12.80 -0.16
N THR A 139 -9.51 12.37 1.01
CA THR A 139 -8.53 13.10 1.84
C THR A 139 -7.42 12.18 2.30
N VAL A 140 -6.19 12.67 2.34
CA VAL A 140 -5.06 11.91 2.89
C VAL A 140 -4.66 12.52 4.22
N SER A 141 -4.73 11.75 5.29
CA SER A 141 -4.37 12.21 6.62
C SER A 141 -2.85 12.38 6.78
N THR A 142 -2.44 13.22 7.74
CA THR A 142 -1.02 13.39 8.08
C THR A 142 -0.38 12.08 8.55
N ALA A 143 -1.13 11.21 9.22
CA ALA A 143 -0.67 9.91 9.68
C ALA A 143 -0.37 8.97 8.51
N GLU A 144 -1.25 8.93 7.50
CA GLU A 144 -1.04 8.14 6.28
C GLU A 144 0.17 8.65 5.49
N ILE A 145 0.34 9.97 5.34
CA ILE A 145 1.50 10.54 4.65
C ILE A 145 2.79 10.13 5.36
N GLY A 146 2.84 10.30 6.67
CA GLY A 146 4.01 9.91 7.46
C GLY A 146 4.35 8.43 7.34
N LEU A 147 3.31 7.57 7.30
CA LEU A 147 3.50 6.14 7.07
C LEU A 147 3.97 5.84 5.64
N LEU A 148 3.39 6.48 4.62
CA LEU A 148 3.80 6.31 3.21
C LEU A 148 5.24 6.76 2.98
N GLU A 149 5.68 7.85 3.61
CA GLU A 149 7.06 8.33 3.58
C GLU A 149 8.00 7.33 4.26
N ASN A 150 7.65 6.80 5.42
CA ASN A 150 8.41 5.75 6.10
C ASN A 150 8.54 4.52 5.17
N ILE A 151 7.42 4.01 4.63
CA ILE A 151 7.41 2.87 3.70
C ILE A 151 8.34 3.14 2.51
N SER A 152 8.22 4.30 1.86
CA SER A 152 9.06 4.69 0.72
C SER A 152 10.56 4.65 1.06
N ASN A 153 10.95 5.26 2.18
CA ASN A 153 12.33 5.28 2.66
C ASN A 153 12.85 3.86 2.94
N ARG A 154 12.05 3.02 3.60
CA ARG A 154 12.41 1.63 3.92
C ARG A 154 12.51 0.74 2.68
N LEU A 155 11.67 0.95 1.68
CA LEU A 155 11.76 0.28 0.39
C LEU A 155 12.97 0.71 -0.43
N GLY A 156 13.61 1.84 -0.08
CA GLY A 156 14.74 2.40 -0.79
C GLY A 156 14.33 3.22 -2.02
N ILE A 157 13.09 3.68 -2.08
CA ILE A 157 12.61 4.62 -3.10
C ILE A 157 13.20 6.00 -2.78
N ASP A 158 13.80 6.64 -3.78
CA ASP A 158 14.39 7.96 -3.60
C ASP A 158 13.32 9.04 -3.36
N HIS A 159 13.73 10.12 -2.70
CA HIS A 159 12.83 11.21 -2.31
C HIS A 159 12.17 11.92 -3.50
N VAL A 160 12.87 12.04 -4.63
CA VAL A 160 12.32 12.69 -5.85
C VAL A 160 11.17 11.85 -6.41
N THR A 161 11.36 10.54 -6.50
CA THR A 161 10.32 9.58 -6.91
C THR A 161 9.14 9.61 -5.94
N PHE A 162 9.39 9.62 -4.63
CA PHE A 162 8.33 9.75 -3.63
C PHE A 162 7.51 11.02 -3.82
N MET A 163 8.17 12.18 -3.95
CA MET A 163 7.50 13.47 -4.16
C MET A 163 6.72 13.52 -5.47
N SER A 164 7.25 12.90 -6.52
CA SER A 164 6.55 12.79 -7.81
C SER A 164 5.26 11.98 -7.69
N VAL A 165 5.30 10.83 -7.00
CA VAL A 165 4.10 10.02 -6.75
C VAL A 165 3.12 10.78 -5.86
N LYS A 166 3.60 11.36 -4.75
CA LYS A 166 2.80 12.14 -3.82
C LYS A 166 2.02 13.25 -4.53
N SER A 167 2.68 14.02 -5.43
CA SER A 167 2.06 15.14 -6.14
C SER A 167 0.89 14.74 -7.05
N MET A 168 0.81 13.47 -7.47
CA MET A 168 -0.31 12.96 -8.29
C MET A 168 -1.58 12.68 -7.48
N TYR A 169 -1.42 12.45 -6.18
CA TYR A 169 -2.55 12.13 -5.27
C TYR A 169 -2.89 13.30 -4.34
N TYR A 170 -1.96 14.18 -4.17
CA TYR A 170 -2.13 15.38 -3.39
C TYR A 170 -2.47 16.51 -4.37
N ASP A 171 -3.72 16.94 -4.36
CA ASP A 171 -4.05 18.29 -4.79
C ASP A 171 -3.44 19.21 -3.72
N ASP A 172 -2.14 19.44 -3.83
CA ASP A 172 -1.45 20.39 -2.98
C ASP A 172 -2.02 21.77 -3.31
N ILE A 173 -2.98 22.18 -2.49
CA ILE A 173 -3.59 23.53 -2.57
C ILE A 173 -2.46 24.57 -2.61
N GLU A 174 -1.38 24.35 -1.84
CA GLU A 174 -0.17 25.16 -1.83
C GLU A 174 0.50 25.20 -3.22
N SER A 175 0.65 24.06 -3.87
CA SER A 175 1.17 23.95 -5.24
C SER A 175 0.28 24.66 -6.26
N ALA A 176 -1.04 24.58 -6.11
CA ALA A 176 -1.98 25.34 -6.95
C ALA A 176 -1.83 26.84 -6.77
N TYR A 177 -1.65 27.32 -5.52
CA TYR A 177 -1.38 28.73 -5.24
C TYR A 177 -0.02 29.19 -5.80
N GLN A 178 1.01 28.35 -5.70
CA GLN A 178 2.33 28.61 -6.28
C GLN A 178 2.27 28.70 -7.82
N VAL A 179 1.55 27.80 -8.48
CA VAL A 179 1.31 27.85 -9.94
C VAL A 179 0.58 29.13 -10.32
N LEU A 180 -0.40 29.57 -9.51
CA LEU A 180 -1.10 30.83 -9.70
C LEU A 180 -0.28 32.07 -9.31
N GLY A 181 0.89 31.89 -8.67
CA GLY A 181 1.75 32.98 -8.22
C GLY A 181 1.13 33.85 -7.14
N ILE A 182 0.31 33.25 -6.26
CA ILE A 182 -0.42 33.92 -5.17
C ILE A 182 -0.19 33.18 -3.85
N ASP A 183 -0.43 33.85 -2.73
CA ASP A 183 -0.33 33.28 -1.39
C ASP A 183 -1.54 32.37 -1.08
N SER A 184 -1.35 31.35 -0.25
CA SER A 184 -2.41 30.42 0.16
C SER A 184 -3.55 31.10 0.97
N SER A 185 -3.30 32.30 1.50
CA SER A 185 -4.30 33.14 2.15
C SER A 185 -5.09 34.04 1.19
N ALA A 186 -4.84 33.96 -0.13
CA ALA A 186 -5.47 34.81 -1.13
C ALA A 186 -6.99 34.62 -1.16
N SER A 187 -7.69 35.72 -1.34
CA SER A 187 -9.15 35.74 -1.46
C SER A 187 -9.63 35.06 -2.76
N ASN A 188 -10.89 34.63 -2.76
CA ASN A 188 -11.52 34.04 -3.97
C ASN A 188 -11.47 34.96 -5.19
N GLU A 189 -11.41 36.28 -5.00
CA GLU A 189 -11.29 37.25 -6.10
C GLU A 189 -9.88 37.28 -6.67
N GLU A 190 -8.85 37.21 -5.82
CA GLU A 190 -7.45 37.15 -6.22
C GLU A 190 -7.15 35.82 -6.96
N ILE A 191 -7.70 34.69 -6.47
CA ILE A 191 -7.60 33.39 -7.14
C ILE A 191 -8.17 33.48 -8.56
N LYS A 192 -9.38 34.02 -8.71
CA LYS A 192 -10.05 34.18 -10.02
C LYS A 192 -9.27 35.10 -10.96
N LYS A 193 -8.67 36.17 -10.43
CA LYS A 193 -7.87 37.11 -11.21
C LYS A 193 -6.56 36.45 -11.69
N ALA A 194 -5.86 35.75 -10.81
CA ALA A 194 -4.64 35.03 -11.13
C ALA A 194 -4.89 33.92 -12.17
N TYR A 195 -5.95 33.12 -11.98
CA TYR A 195 -6.34 32.09 -12.94
C TYR A 195 -6.62 32.66 -14.34
N ARG A 196 -7.39 33.76 -14.43
CA ARG A 196 -7.68 34.42 -15.72
C ARG A 196 -6.42 34.95 -16.39
N LYS A 197 -5.48 35.50 -15.62
CA LYS A 197 -4.20 36.00 -16.14
C LYS A 197 -3.39 34.85 -16.77
N ILE A 198 -3.19 33.74 -16.04
CA ILE A 198 -2.44 32.58 -16.54
C ILE A 198 -3.16 31.93 -17.71
N ALA A 199 -4.50 31.82 -17.67
CA ALA A 199 -5.27 31.28 -18.77
C ALA A 199 -5.10 32.11 -20.06
N MET A 200 -5.05 33.44 -19.97
CA MET A 200 -4.80 34.32 -21.13
C MET A 200 -3.36 34.24 -21.64
N GLU A 201 -2.38 34.07 -20.74
CA GLU A 201 -0.96 33.98 -21.10
C GLU A 201 -0.59 32.62 -21.77
N ASN A 202 -1.35 31.56 -21.45
CA ASN A 202 -1.09 30.22 -21.95
C ASN A 202 -2.17 29.69 -22.92
N HIS A 203 -3.11 30.52 -23.35
CA HIS A 203 -4.12 30.12 -24.33
C HIS A 203 -3.45 30.12 -25.72
N PRO A 204 -3.43 28.98 -26.44
CA PRO A 204 -3.02 29.01 -27.84
C PRO A 204 -4.08 29.77 -28.63
N ASP A 205 -3.70 30.83 -29.32
CA ASP A 205 -4.52 31.50 -30.33
C ASP A 205 -4.88 30.58 -31.49
#